data_964b4b6a8bb36d4c164f6f111af3092b
#
_entry.id   964b4b6a8bb36d4c164f6f111af3092b
#
_cell.length_a   1.000
_cell.length_b   1.000
_cell.length_c   1.000
_cell.angle_alpha   90.00
_cell.angle_beta   90.00
_cell.angle_gamma   90.00
#
_symmetry.space_group_name_H-M   'P 1'
#
loop_
_entity.id
_entity.type
_entity.pdbx_description
1 polymer ?
#
loop_
_entity_poly.entity_id
_entity_poly.type
_entity_poly.pdbx_seq_one_letter_code
_entity_poly.pdbx_strand_id
1 'polypeptide(L)'
;MKAYISISYNKRQELNDELQSIIQALKELHIKQFVFVDNFKFSSDQEKEMMQQAIVSIDDCDLLIAETSDKGIGIGVEAGYAKAKGKPVIYMRNRNAEHSTTVAGISDFQIIYDDIKNLREQLTVVLSRVINFQNKEVE
;
A
#
# COMPACT_ATOMS: atom_id res chain seq x y z
N MET A 1 -10.66 -4.56 9.60
CA MET A 1 -9.50 -4.65 8.69
C MET A 1 -8.61 -3.43 8.83
N LYS A 2 -7.34 -3.61 8.54
CA LYS A 2 -6.32 -2.57 8.58
C LYS A 2 -5.39 -2.69 7.38
N ALA A 3 -5.17 -1.60 6.68
CA ALA A 3 -4.31 -1.54 5.50
C ALA A 3 -2.98 -0.85 5.83
N TYR A 4 -1.89 -1.49 5.42
CA TYR A 4 -0.56 -0.89 5.42
C TYR A 4 -0.37 -0.15 4.11
N ILE A 5 -0.03 1.13 4.17
CA ILE A 5 0.25 1.93 2.97
C ILE A 5 1.75 2.12 2.85
N SER A 6 2.31 1.53 1.79
CA SER A 6 3.72 1.64 1.41
C SER A 6 3.84 2.71 0.32
N ILE A 7 4.53 3.80 0.62
CA ILE A 7 4.67 4.95 -0.26
C ILE A 7 6.08 5.53 -0.11
N SER A 8 6.57 6.20 -1.15
CA SER A 8 7.91 6.79 -1.15
C SER A 8 8.08 7.82 -0.04
N TYR A 9 9.11 7.64 0.78
CA TYR A 9 9.54 8.64 1.76
C TYR A 9 10.00 9.93 1.07
N ASN A 10 10.79 9.81 0.01
CA ASN A 10 11.37 10.96 -0.69
C ASN A 10 10.33 11.82 -1.41
N LYS A 11 9.26 11.21 -1.91
CA LYS A 11 8.18 11.88 -2.65
C LYS A 11 6.89 11.99 -1.85
N ARG A 12 6.97 11.79 -0.52
CA ARG A 12 5.80 11.79 0.36
C ARG A 12 4.92 13.04 0.19
N GLN A 13 5.53 14.23 0.14
CA GLN A 13 4.78 15.48 0.02
C GLN A 13 4.17 15.66 -1.37
N GLU A 14 4.89 15.27 -2.42
CA GLU A 14 4.38 15.35 -3.80
C GLU A 14 3.20 14.40 -4.03
N LEU A 15 3.13 13.29 -3.28
CA LEU A 15 2.06 12.29 -3.37
C LEU A 15 0.98 12.47 -2.29
N ASN A 16 0.92 13.63 -1.66
CA ASN A 16 -0.02 13.85 -0.57
C ASN A 16 -1.49 13.75 -1.00
N ASP A 17 -1.84 14.26 -2.17
CA ASP A 17 -3.23 14.20 -2.67
C ASP A 17 -3.63 12.76 -2.95
N GLU A 18 -2.74 11.98 -3.53
CA GLU A 18 -2.93 10.54 -3.77
C GLU A 18 -3.13 9.81 -2.44
N LEU A 19 -2.25 10.07 -1.47
CA LEU A 19 -2.33 9.44 -0.16
C LEU A 19 -3.63 9.77 0.57
N GLN A 20 -4.04 11.04 0.57
CA GLN A 20 -5.30 11.45 1.21
C GLN A 20 -6.50 10.77 0.55
N SER A 21 -6.47 10.59 -0.77
CA SER A 21 -7.52 9.89 -1.51
C SER A 21 -7.57 8.40 -1.16
N ILE A 22 -6.41 7.76 -1.00
CA ILE A 22 -6.32 6.36 -0.54
C ILE A 22 -6.92 6.25 0.87
N ILE A 23 -6.53 7.13 1.78
CA ILE A 23 -7.03 7.15 3.16
C ILE A 23 -8.55 7.32 3.17
N GLN A 24 -9.08 8.24 2.36
CA GLN A 24 -10.51 8.51 2.29
C GLN A 24 -11.28 7.28 1.78
N ALA A 25 -10.78 6.61 0.74
CA ALA A 25 -11.39 5.40 0.22
C ALA A 25 -11.45 4.28 1.28
N LEU A 26 -10.37 4.09 2.03
CA LEU A 26 -10.31 3.13 3.12
C LEU A 26 -11.31 3.46 4.22
N LYS A 27 -11.37 4.73 4.60
CA LYS A 27 -12.27 5.23 5.65
C LYS A 27 -13.73 5.00 5.29
N GLU A 28 -14.13 5.24 4.05
CA GLU A 28 -15.49 5.01 3.57
C GLU A 28 -15.91 3.54 3.68
N LEU A 29 -14.97 2.62 3.62
CA LEU A 29 -15.20 1.19 3.77
C LEU A 29 -14.88 0.66 5.17
N HIS A 30 -14.69 1.57 6.14
CA HIS A 30 -14.36 1.23 7.54
C HIS A 30 -13.09 0.39 7.70
N ILE A 31 -12.11 0.62 6.83
CA ILE A 31 -10.79 -0.01 6.90
C ILE A 31 -9.83 0.99 7.57
N LYS A 32 -9.20 0.58 8.66
CA LYS A 32 -8.17 1.38 9.31
C LYS A 32 -6.93 1.47 8.41
N GLN A 33 -6.23 2.59 8.48
CA GLN A 33 -5.03 2.79 7.66
C GLN A 33 -3.80 2.98 8.54
N PHE A 34 -2.66 2.58 8.01
CA PHE A 34 -1.36 2.79 8.62
C PHE A 34 -0.36 3.22 7.56
N VAL A 35 0.18 4.41 7.70
CA VAL A 35 1.20 4.96 6.79
C VAL A 35 2.54 4.96 7.53
N PHE A 36 3.42 4.03 7.17
CA PHE A 36 4.68 3.83 7.88
C PHE A 36 5.54 5.10 7.91
N VAL A 37 5.71 5.77 6.76
CA VAL A 37 6.55 6.96 6.64
C VAL A 37 6.04 8.16 7.44
N ASP A 38 4.75 8.18 7.78
CA ASP A 38 4.14 9.24 8.60
C ASP A 38 4.23 8.94 10.10
N ASN A 39 4.39 7.67 10.47
CA ASN A 39 4.35 7.24 11.86
C ASN A 39 5.73 7.08 12.49
N PHE A 40 6.78 6.89 11.69
CA PHE A 40 8.12 6.63 12.19
C PHE A 40 9.17 7.46 11.47
N LYS A 41 10.14 7.93 12.25
CA LYS A 41 11.36 8.53 11.73
C LYS A 41 12.57 7.79 12.32
N PHE A 42 13.48 7.40 11.44
CA PHE A 42 14.70 6.71 11.83
C PHE A 42 15.92 7.45 11.28
N SER A 43 17.00 7.46 12.06
CA SER A 43 18.29 7.97 11.59
C SER A 43 18.97 6.90 10.70
N SER A 44 19.98 7.31 9.95
CA SER A 44 20.68 6.43 9.00
C SER A 44 21.38 5.23 9.64
N ASP A 45 21.62 5.26 10.97
CA ASP A 45 22.22 4.16 11.74
C ASP A 45 21.19 3.24 12.40
N GLN A 46 19.88 3.48 12.15
CA GLN A 46 18.79 2.68 12.71
C GLN A 46 18.11 1.79 11.65
N GLU A 47 18.85 1.32 10.66
CA GLU A 47 18.29 0.53 9.57
C GLU A 47 17.64 -0.77 10.02
N LYS A 48 18.22 -1.44 11.03
CA LYS A 48 17.65 -2.68 11.59
C LYS A 48 16.34 -2.42 12.31
N GLU A 49 16.30 -1.42 13.15
CA GLU A 49 15.10 -1.02 13.90
C GLU A 49 13.99 -0.60 12.96
N MET A 50 14.32 0.14 11.89
CA MET A 50 13.39 0.57 10.86
C MET A 50 12.73 -0.64 10.19
N MET A 51 13.52 -1.60 9.74
CA MET A 51 12.98 -2.77 9.04
C MET A 51 12.22 -3.72 9.97
N GLN A 52 12.67 -3.88 11.21
CA GLN A 52 11.94 -4.65 12.23
C GLN A 52 10.56 -4.02 12.48
N GLN A 53 10.49 -2.70 12.59
CA GLN A 53 9.23 -1.99 12.79
C GLN A 53 8.31 -2.13 11.57
N ALA A 54 8.85 -2.07 10.38
CA ALA A 54 8.08 -2.29 9.16
C ALA A 54 7.45 -3.68 9.14
N ILE A 55 8.22 -4.71 9.47
CA ILE A 55 7.75 -6.10 9.53
C ILE A 55 6.63 -6.25 10.56
N VAL A 56 6.83 -5.74 11.77
CA VAL A 56 5.82 -5.79 12.84
C VAL A 56 4.54 -5.08 12.41
N SER A 57 4.67 -3.92 11.76
CA SER A 57 3.52 -3.14 11.29
C SER A 57 2.75 -3.86 10.18
N ILE A 58 3.44 -4.52 9.26
CA ILE A 58 2.80 -5.32 8.20
C ILE A 58 2.08 -6.53 8.82
N ASP A 59 2.72 -7.21 9.77
CA ASP A 59 2.10 -8.34 10.47
C ASP A 59 0.79 -7.95 11.15
N ASP A 60 0.67 -6.72 11.62
CA ASP A 60 -0.53 -6.17 12.26
C ASP A 60 -1.60 -5.72 11.26
N CYS A 61 -1.31 -5.76 9.97
CA CYS A 61 -2.25 -5.35 8.92
C CYS A 61 -2.83 -6.55 8.16
N ASP A 62 -3.96 -6.33 7.49
CA ASP A 62 -4.67 -7.36 6.74
C ASP A 62 -4.36 -7.31 5.24
N LEU A 63 -3.94 -6.17 4.74
CA LEU A 63 -3.57 -5.96 3.33
C LEU A 63 -2.51 -4.87 3.22
N LEU A 64 -1.84 -4.84 2.07
CA LEU A 64 -0.84 -3.82 1.78
C LEU A 64 -1.18 -3.11 0.46
N ILE A 65 -1.15 -1.78 0.50
CA ILE A 65 -1.27 -0.95 -0.69
C ILE A 65 0.11 -0.39 -1.00
N ALA A 66 0.64 -0.71 -2.17
CA ALA A 66 1.93 -0.23 -2.65
C ALA A 66 1.73 0.86 -3.70
N GLU A 67 1.90 2.13 -3.29
CA GLU A 67 1.86 3.27 -4.20
C GLU A 67 3.26 3.46 -4.78
N THR A 68 3.43 3.08 -6.05
CA THR A 68 4.72 2.99 -6.71
C THR A 68 4.96 4.08 -7.75
N SER A 69 4.22 5.19 -7.69
CA SER A 69 4.45 6.31 -8.62
C SER A 69 5.87 6.87 -8.50
N ASP A 70 6.47 6.76 -7.32
CA ASP A 70 7.91 6.88 -7.13
C ASP A 70 8.42 5.54 -6.61
N LYS A 71 9.23 4.85 -7.41
CA LYS A 71 9.77 3.54 -7.07
C LYS A 71 10.75 3.63 -5.90
N GLY A 72 10.76 2.60 -5.07
CA GLY A 72 11.71 2.46 -3.97
C GLY A 72 11.93 1.00 -3.60
N ILE A 73 13.16 0.68 -3.22
CA ILE A 73 13.52 -0.66 -2.77
C ILE A 73 12.66 -1.07 -1.57
N GLY A 74 12.43 -0.14 -0.64
CA GLY A 74 11.62 -0.40 0.55
C GLY A 74 10.21 -0.84 0.23
N ILE A 75 9.59 -0.23 -0.79
CA ILE A 75 8.23 -0.60 -1.23
C ILE A 75 8.23 -2.06 -1.71
N GLY A 76 9.23 -2.44 -2.49
CA GLY A 76 9.35 -3.81 -2.99
C GLY A 76 9.56 -4.84 -1.89
N VAL A 77 10.40 -4.53 -0.90
CA VAL A 77 10.64 -5.41 0.26
C VAL A 77 9.36 -5.58 1.08
N GLU A 78 8.66 -4.49 1.37
CA GLU A 78 7.41 -4.52 2.13
C GLU A 78 6.31 -5.31 1.41
N ALA A 79 6.13 -5.06 0.11
CA ALA A 79 5.15 -5.77 -0.70
C ALA A 79 5.46 -7.27 -0.78
N GLY A 80 6.73 -7.64 -0.97
CA GLY A 80 7.18 -9.03 -1.00
C GLY A 80 6.94 -9.74 0.32
N TYR A 81 7.21 -9.06 1.43
CA TYR A 81 6.94 -9.61 2.76
C TYR A 81 5.45 -9.87 2.99
N ALA A 82 4.60 -8.88 2.65
CA ALA A 82 3.15 -9.04 2.78
C ALA A 82 2.63 -10.21 1.94
N LYS A 83 3.12 -10.34 0.71
CA LYS A 83 2.77 -11.46 -0.18
C LYS A 83 3.17 -12.81 0.43
N ALA A 84 4.38 -12.91 0.97
CA ALA A 84 4.87 -14.13 1.61
C ALA A 84 4.03 -14.52 2.82
N LYS A 85 3.45 -13.55 3.51
CA LYS A 85 2.56 -13.77 4.67
C LYS A 85 1.11 -14.02 4.25
N GLY A 86 0.82 -14.17 2.96
CA GLY A 86 -0.52 -14.44 2.46
C GLY A 86 -1.46 -13.26 2.49
N LYS A 87 -0.95 -12.06 2.63
CA LYS A 87 -1.78 -10.84 2.67
C LYS A 87 -1.97 -10.29 1.26
N PRO A 88 -3.19 -9.82 0.90
CA PRO A 88 -3.41 -9.18 -0.39
C PRO A 88 -2.51 -7.97 -0.59
N VAL A 89 -1.96 -7.84 -1.79
CA VAL A 89 -1.14 -6.70 -2.20
C VAL A 89 -1.82 -5.98 -3.37
N ILE A 90 -2.07 -4.70 -3.20
CA ILE A 90 -2.64 -3.82 -4.23
C ILE A 90 -1.52 -2.94 -4.76
N TYR A 91 -1.16 -3.14 -6.02
CA TYR A 91 -0.20 -2.31 -6.74
C TYR A 91 -0.89 -1.08 -7.30
N MET A 92 -0.31 0.09 -7.09
CA MET A 92 -0.84 1.34 -7.63
C MET A 92 0.25 2.19 -8.23
N ARG A 93 -0.03 2.86 -9.34
CA ARG A 93 0.81 3.93 -9.87
C ARG A 93 0.01 4.90 -10.74
N ASN A 94 0.51 6.12 -10.85
CA ASN A 94 0.05 7.06 -11.86
C ASN A 94 0.43 6.51 -13.25
N ARG A 95 -0.43 6.73 -14.24
CA ARG A 95 -0.20 6.26 -15.62
C ARG A 95 1.13 6.78 -16.20
N ASN A 96 1.52 7.99 -15.84
CA ASN A 96 2.76 8.61 -16.32
C ASN A 96 4.00 8.15 -15.56
N ALA A 97 3.84 7.41 -14.46
CA ALA A 97 4.96 6.87 -13.70
C ALA A 97 5.52 5.61 -14.34
N GLU A 98 6.77 5.30 -14.01
CA GLU A 98 7.43 4.11 -14.50
C GLU A 98 6.80 2.85 -13.89
N HIS A 99 6.56 1.82 -14.70
CA HIS A 99 5.99 0.56 -14.24
C HIS A 99 7.04 -0.28 -13.49
N SER A 100 6.64 -0.81 -12.34
CA SER A 100 7.47 -1.76 -11.59
C SER A 100 7.02 -3.19 -11.89
N THR A 101 7.73 -3.89 -12.77
CA THR A 101 7.39 -5.27 -13.12
C THR A 101 7.50 -6.21 -11.91
N THR A 102 8.44 -5.94 -11.00
CA THR A 102 8.68 -6.74 -9.81
C THR A 102 7.51 -6.66 -8.84
N VAL A 103 7.11 -5.45 -8.46
CA VAL A 103 6.00 -5.28 -7.50
C VAL A 103 4.66 -5.64 -8.14
N ALA A 104 4.44 -5.25 -9.39
CA ALA A 104 3.23 -5.63 -10.11
C ALA A 104 3.10 -7.15 -10.23
N GLY A 105 4.21 -7.85 -10.48
CA GLY A 105 4.23 -9.31 -10.66
C GLY A 105 3.84 -10.11 -9.43
N ILE A 106 4.05 -9.59 -8.23
CA ILE A 106 3.65 -10.27 -6.98
C ILE A 106 2.31 -9.78 -6.44
N SER A 107 1.72 -8.74 -7.05
CA SER A 107 0.49 -8.14 -6.57
C SER A 107 -0.75 -8.93 -7.00
N ASP A 108 -1.78 -8.88 -6.16
CA ASP A 108 -3.05 -9.52 -6.43
C ASP A 108 -3.97 -8.63 -7.27
N PHE A 109 -3.80 -7.32 -7.18
CA PHE A 109 -4.55 -6.31 -7.94
C PHE A 109 -3.61 -5.23 -8.44
N GLN A 110 -3.91 -4.68 -9.62
CA GLN A 110 -3.16 -3.57 -10.20
C GLN A 110 -4.10 -2.41 -10.51
N ILE A 111 -3.73 -1.22 -10.06
CA ILE A 111 -4.42 0.03 -10.34
C ILE A 111 -3.44 0.97 -11.03
N ILE A 112 -3.75 1.33 -12.27
CA ILE A 112 -3.06 2.36 -13.02
C ILE A 112 -4.05 3.50 -13.18
N TYR A 113 -3.81 4.62 -12.50
CA TYR A 113 -4.78 5.71 -12.43
C TYR A 113 -4.32 6.93 -13.23
N ASP A 114 -5.29 7.64 -13.79
CA ASP A 114 -5.06 8.85 -14.58
C ASP A 114 -5.05 10.11 -13.71
N ASP A 115 -5.96 10.15 -12.73
CA ASP A 115 -6.14 11.28 -11.82
C ASP A 115 -6.70 10.79 -10.48
N ILE A 116 -6.93 11.71 -9.55
CA ILE A 116 -7.41 11.41 -8.20
C ILE A 116 -8.80 10.76 -8.22
N LYS A 117 -9.70 11.24 -9.08
CA LYS A 117 -11.04 10.66 -9.21
C LYS A 117 -10.97 9.21 -9.69
N ASN A 118 -10.17 8.96 -10.70
CA ASN A 118 -9.95 7.61 -11.26
C ASN A 118 -9.29 6.69 -10.22
N LEU A 119 -8.32 7.20 -9.45
CA LEU A 119 -7.71 6.46 -8.35
C LEU A 119 -8.77 5.97 -7.36
N ARG A 120 -9.63 6.87 -6.90
CA ARG A 120 -10.67 6.54 -5.91
C ARG A 120 -11.67 5.53 -6.46
N GLU A 121 -12.10 5.69 -7.70
CA GLU A 121 -13.04 4.77 -8.36
C GLU A 121 -12.47 3.36 -8.43
N GLN A 122 -11.25 3.22 -8.93
CA GLN A 122 -10.59 1.92 -9.07
C GLN A 122 -10.30 1.29 -7.71
N LEU A 123 -9.80 2.07 -6.75
CA LEU A 123 -9.45 1.56 -5.42
C LEU A 123 -10.70 1.07 -4.67
N THR A 124 -11.80 1.80 -4.74
CA THR A 124 -13.06 1.37 -4.11
C THR A 124 -13.53 0.02 -4.63
N VAL A 125 -13.46 -0.20 -5.95
CA VAL A 125 -13.82 -1.49 -6.56
C VAL A 125 -12.90 -2.60 -6.07
N VAL A 126 -11.59 -2.38 -6.06
CA VAL A 126 -10.61 -3.37 -5.62
C VAL A 126 -10.78 -3.69 -4.14
N LEU A 127 -10.92 -2.68 -3.29
CA LEU A 127 -11.13 -2.89 -1.84
C LEU A 127 -12.40 -3.69 -1.56
N SER A 128 -13.47 -3.43 -2.30
CA SER A 128 -14.72 -4.21 -2.18
C SER A 128 -14.50 -5.68 -2.50
N ARG A 129 -13.67 -5.99 -3.51
CA ARG A 129 -13.30 -7.37 -3.85
C ARG A 129 -12.48 -8.02 -2.76
N VAL A 130 -11.52 -7.30 -2.17
CA VAL A 130 -10.70 -7.80 -1.06
C VAL A 130 -11.58 -8.15 0.15
N ILE A 131 -12.50 -7.25 0.52
CA ILE A 131 -13.43 -7.48 1.63
C ILE A 131 -14.29 -8.73 1.38
N ASN A 132 -14.87 -8.85 0.19
CA ASN A 132 -15.73 -9.98 -0.15
C ASN A 132 -14.97 -11.30 -0.14
N PHE A 133 -13.73 -11.31 -0.61
CA PHE A 133 -12.88 -12.50 -0.60
C PHE A 133 -12.58 -12.96 0.82
N GLN A 134 -12.18 -12.05 1.71
CA GLN A 134 -11.89 -12.39 3.11
C GLN A 134 -13.13 -12.87 3.86
N ASN A 135 -14.30 -12.30 3.58
CA ASN A 135 -15.55 -12.74 4.20
C ASN A 135 -15.93 -14.18 3.80
N LYS A 136 -15.57 -14.62 2.61
CA LYS A 136 -15.77 -15.99 2.16
C LYS A 136 -14.85 -17.00 2.83
N GLU A 137 -13.65 -16.59 3.18
CA GLU A 137 -12.68 -17.45 3.89
C GLU A 137 -13.07 -17.71 5.35
N VAL A 138 -13.88 -16.83 5.94
CA VAL A 138 -14.36 -16.94 7.31
C VAL A 138 -15.63 -17.83 7.42
N GLU A 139 -16.33 -17.99 6.31
CA GLU A 139 -17.49 -18.90 6.22
C GLU A 139 -17.02 -20.35 5.99
#